data_f591372219d7c41914e6656a283af072
#
_entry.id   f591372219d7c41914e6656a283af072
#
_cell.length_a   1.000
_cell.length_b   1.000
_cell.length_c   1.000
_cell.angle_alpha   90.00
_cell.angle_beta   90.00
_cell.angle_gamma   90.00
#
_symmetry.space_group_name_H-M   'P 1'
#
loop_
_entity.id
_entity.type
_entity.pdbx_description
1 polymer ?
#
loop_
_entity_poly.entity_id
_entity_poly.type
_entity_poly.pdbx_seq_one_letter_code
_entity_poly.pdbx_strand_id
1 'polypeptide(L)'
;TGYGGTFDGDGHTISGFYENKTVTSLSSGVGLFGLVTNGTIKNLTVEGKIEHTFKTSSNYGNRVGGVAGVVRGGTIENVVSNVEIVIENDTSKRAHWVTGGIAANVTGSTIRKCKNLGNITGGAGTGGICGETDASTTVENCLNSGSITSLYDMAGGIVSKGSGTVIENCANTGNITGATSVGGIAYGNQGTKQKAAVTRNCYNTGNILSQRTSTVN
;
A
#
# COMPACT_ATOMS: atom_id res chain seq x y z
N THR A 1 13.64 15.69 -5.96
CA THR A 1 14.35 15.24 -4.74
C THR A 1 13.31 14.81 -3.71
N GLY A 2 13.43 13.60 -3.19
CA GLY A 2 12.57 13.07 -2.11
C GLY A 2 13.07 13.50 -0.73
N TYR A 3 12.27 13.19 0.31
CA TYR A 3 12.69 13.35 1.70
C TYR A 3 13.78 12.34 2.04
N GLY A 4 14.95 12.81 2.45
CA GLY A 4 16.13 11.98 2.72
C GLY A 4 16.67 12.07 4.17
N GLY A 5 15.95 12.77 5.05
CA GLY A 5 16.30 12.92 6.46
C GLY A 5 15.66 11.86 7.38
N THR A 6 15.80 12.06 8.68
CA THR A 6 15.04 11.31 9.70
C THR A 6 13.90 12.18 10.21
N PHE A 7 12.68 11.68 10.08
CA PHE A 7 11.50 12.21 10.73
C PHE A 7 11.13 11.30 11.90
N ASP A 8 11.35 11.76 13.10
CA ASP A 8 10.96 11.08 14.34
C ASP A 8 9.74 11.79 14.91
N GLY A 9 8.60 11.11 14.91
CA GLY A 9 7.35 11.64 15.45
C GLY A 9 7.29 11.62 16.97
N ASP A 10 8.27 11.00 17.64
CA ASP A 10 8.35 10.88 19.10
C ASP A 10 7.03 10.37 19.76
N GLY A 11 6.33 9.50 19.05
CA GLY A 11 5.03 8.96 19.47
C GLY A 11 3.84 9.91 19.29
N HIS A 12 4.04 11.07 18.69
CA HIS A 12 2.97 12.04 18.45
C HIS A 12 2.05 11.63 17.29
N THR A 13 0.89 12.26 17.27
CA THR A 13 -0.12 12.07 16.21
C THR A 13 -0.21 13.31 15.34
N ILE A 14 -0.14 13.11 14.03
CA ILE A 14 -0.54 14.10 13.03
C ILE A 14 -2.00 13.79 12.66
N SER A 15 -2.93 14.60 13.12
CA SER A 15 -4.36 14.48 12.85
C SER A 15 -4.83 15.49 11.81
N GLY A 16 -5.97 15.17 11.16
CA GLY A 16 -6.58 16.06 10.17
C GLY A 16 -5.82 16.12 8.84
N PHE A 17 -4.96 15.13 8.56
CA PHE A 17 -4.37 15.01 7.23
C PHE A 17 -5.48 14.78 6.21
N TYR A 18 -5.67 15.74 5.31
CA TYR A 18 -6.70 15.66 4.29
C TYR A 18 -6.16 16.07 2.93
N GLU A 19 -6.32 15.19 1.96
CA GLU A 19 -6.02 15.46 0.56
C GLU A 19 -7.19 15.03 -0.32
N ASN A 20 -7.78 15.99 -1.02
CA ASN A 20 -8.82 15.75 -2.02
C ASN A 20 -8.37 16.33 -3.36
N LYS A 21 -8.31 15.49 -4.38
CA LYS A 21 -7.80 15.92 -5.68
C LYS A 21 -8.42 15.17 -6.85
N THR A 22 -8.82 15.91 -7.86
CA THR A 22 -9.03 15.36 -9.20
C THR A 22 -7.68 15.28 -9.93
N VAL A 23 -7.23 14.07 -10.24
CA VAL A 23 -5.94 13.83 -10.88
C VAL A 23 -6.12 13.63 -12.38
N THR A 24 -5.55 14.54 -13.15
CA THR A 24 -5.59 14.54 -14.63
C THR A 24 -4.27 14.17 -15.27
N SER A 25 -3.20 14.11 -14.49
CA SER A 25 -1.85 13.77 -14.94
C SER A 25 -1.14 12.88 -13.92
N LEU A 26 -0.01 12.28 -14.30
CA LEU A 26 0.78 11.45 -13.41
C LEU A 26 1.32 12.24 -12.22
N SER A 27 1.18 11.69 -11.00
CA SER A 27 1.87 12.20 -9.83
C SER A 27 2.95 11.21 -9.37
N SER A 28 4.03 11.72 -8.80
CA SER A 28 5.16 10.90 -8.34
C SER A 28 4.84 10.07 -7.09
N GLY A 29 3.89 10.48 -6.30
CA GLY A 29 3.44 9.83 -5.07
C GLY A 29 2.61 10.78 -4.21
N VAL A 30 1.69 10.21 -3.45
CA VAL A 30 0.76 10.88 -2.53
C VAL A 30 0.81 10.20 -1.18
N GLY A 31 0.79 10.97 -0.12
CA GLY A 31 0.82 10.59 1.27
C GLY A 31 1.34 11.75 2.10
N LEU A 32 1.45 11.60 3.41
CA LEU A 32 2.11 12.60 4.25
C LEU A 32 3.50 12.96 3.70
N PHE A 33 4.19 11.96 3.15
CA PHE A 33 5.41 12.12 2.35
C PHE A 33 5.15 11.61 0.92
N GLY A 34 5.26 12.46 -0.08
CA GLY A 34 5.08 12.05 -1.49
C GLY A 34 6.16 11.04 -1.93
N LEU A 35 7.44 11.33 -1.61
CA LEU A 35 8.60 10.49 -1.92
C LEU A 35 9.62 10.53 -0.78
N VAL A 36 10.01 9.35 -0.30
CA VAL A 36 11.11 9.15 0.65
C VAL A 36 12.27 8.50 -0.10
N THR A 37 13.48 9.08 -0.01
CA THR A 37 14.69 8.53 -0.65
C THR A 37 15.81 8.49 0.38
N ASN A 38 16.24 7.29 0.76
CA ASN A 38 17.26 7.04 1.79
C ASN A 38 16.93 7.70 3.16
N GLY A 39 15.64 8.01 3.39
CA GLY A 39 15.18 8.64 4.62
C GLY A 39 14.57 7.66 5.60
N THR A 40 14.39 8.10 6.83
CA THR A 40 13.71 7.34 7.90
C THR A 40 12.50 8.10 8.41
N ILE A 41 11.36 7.41 8.51
CA ILE A 41 10.14 7.90 9.16
C ILE A 41 9.82 6.95 10.30
N LYS A 42 9.69 7.47 11.51
CA LYS A 42 9.46 6.59 12.67
C LYS A 42 8.64 7.23 13.78
N ASN A 43 8.08 6.35 14.64
CA ASN A 43 7.40 6.73 15.89
C ASN A 43 6.29 7.76 15.67
N LEU A 44 5.37 7.48 14.75
CA LEU A 44 4.35 8.44 14.31
C LEU A 44 2.99 7.77 14.18
N THR A 45 1.94 8.48 14.54
CA THR A 45 0.57 8.16 14.11
C THR A 45 0.10 9.22 13.11
N VAL A 46 -0.50 8.76 12.02
CA VAL A 46 -1.12 9.64 11.01
C VAL A 46 -2.59 9.33 10.92
N GLU A 47 -3.44 10.35 11.05
CA GLU A 47 -4.89 10.23 10.97
C GLU A 47 -5.47 11.21 9.95
N GLY A 48 -6.40 10.72 9.14
CA GLY A 48 -7.02 11.60 8.16
C GLY A 48 -7.67 10.86 7.00
N LYS A 49 -7.71 11.53 5.85
CA LYS A 49 -8.36 10.99 4.65
C LYS A 49 -7.66 11.45 3.37
N ILE A 50 -7.57 10.57 2.41
CA ILE A 50 -7.15 10.85 1.03
C ILE A 50 -8.29 10.45 0.11
N GLU A 51 -8.79 11.40 -0.68
CA GLU A 51 -9.85 11.20 -1.67
C GLU A 51 -9.34 11.64 -3.03
N HIS A 52 -9.09 10.70 -3.92
CA HIS A 52 -8.64 11.02 -5.26
C HIS A 52 -9.61 10.51 -6.31
N THR A 53 -10.06 11.40 -7.18
CA THR A 53 -10.80 11.05 -8.40
C THR A 53 -9.87 11.14 -9.60
N PHE A 54 -9.65 10.03 -10.28
CA PHE A 54 -8.77 9.98 -11.43
C PHE A 54 -9.56 10.12 -12.74
N LYS A 55 -9.18 11.12 -13.54
CA LYS A 55 -9.73 11.40 -14.88
C LYS A 55 -8.72 11.19 -16.02
N THR A 56 -7.73 10.35 -15.79
CA THR A 56 -6.69 10.07 -16.80
C THR A 56 -6.82 8.67 -17.37
N SER A 57 -6.66 8.55 -18.67
CA SER A 57 -6.59 7.27 -19.38
C SER A 57 -5.17 6.70 -19.44
N SER A 58 -4.21 7.33 -18.77
CA SER A 58 -2.82 6.87 -18.73
C SER A 58 -2.70 5.59 -17.93
N ASN A 59 -2.06 4.58 -18.49
CA ASN A 59 -1.80 3.28 -17.83
C ASN A 59 -0.69 3.36 -16.75
N TYR A 60 -0.11 4.53 -16.50
CA TYR A 60 0.98 4.70 -15.55
C TYR A 60 0.45 5.12 -14.19
N GLY A 61 0.87 4.36 -13.18
CA GLY A 61 0.28 4.36 -11.87
C GLY A 61 0.56 5.59 -11.01
N ASN A 62 -0.49 6.17 -10.51
CA ASN A 62 -0.39 6.98 -9.31
C ASN A 62 -0.11 6.06 -8.10
N ARG A 63 0.61 6.58 -7.13
CA ARG A 63 1.03 5.85 -5.94
C ARG A 63 0.51 6.57 -4.71
N VAL A 64 -0.45 5.96 -4.04
CA VAL A 64 -1.12 6.56 -2.88
C VAL A 64 -0.87 5.71 -1.65
N GLY A 65 -0.20 6.29 -0.66
CA GLY A 65 0.04 5.65 0.64
C GLY A 65 -0.39 6.54 1.79
N GLY A 66 -0.93 5.96 2.85
CA GLY A 66 -1.35 6.74 4.02
C GLY A 66 -0.22 7.54 4.66
N VAL A 67 1.01 7.02 4.60
CA VAL A 67 2.21 7.68 5.13
C VAL A 67 3.13 8.13 3.98
N ALA A 68 3.40 7.26 3.01
CA ALA A 68 4.28 7.62 1.90
C ALA A 68 3.78 7.08 0.55
N GLY A 69 3.81 7.91 -0.48
CA GLY A 69 3.49 7.46 -1.84
C GLY A 69 4.56 6.52 -2.39
N VAL A 70 5.82 6.90 -2.28
CA VAL A 70 6.97 6.11 -2.74
C VAL A 70 8.07 6.10 -1.69
N VAL A 71 8.71 4.93 -1.49
CA VAL A 71 9.88 4.78 -0.62
C VAL A 71 11.00 4.08 -1.40
N ARG A 72 12.18 4.68 -1.46
CA ARG A 72 13.37 4.16 -2.14
C ARG A 72 14.57 4.20 -1.21
N GLY A 73 15.12 3.04 -0.86
CA GLY A 73 16.29 2.91 0.03
C GLY A 73 16.04 3.40 1.46
N GLY A 74 14.77 3.57 1.87
CA GLY A 74 14.40 4.18 3.14
C GLY A 74 13.87 3.18 4.17
N THR A 75 13.52 3.70 5.34
CA THR A 75 12.90 2.93 6.43
C THR A 75 11.64 3.63 6.93
N ILE A 76 10.54 2.88 7.09
CA ILE A 76 9.39 3.32 7.87
C ILE A 76 9.23 2.34 9.04
N GLU A 77 9.33 2.85 10.26
CA GLU A 77 9.34 2.01 11.47
C GLU A 77 8.41 2.56 12.55
N ASN A 78 7.68 1.66 13.20
CA ASN A 78 6.81 2.00 14.34
C ASN A 78 5.85 3.14 13.99
N VAL A 79 5.16 3.00 12.85
CA VAL A 79 4.21 4.00 12.34
C VAL A 79 2.82 3.40 12.29
N VAL A 80 1.85 4.15 12.77
CA VAL A 80 0.42 3.81 12.67
C VAL A 80 -0.23 4.72 11.64
N SER A 81 -0.87 4.14 10.65
CA SER A 81 -1.73 4.85 9.69
C SER A 81 -3.20 4.58 10.03
N ASN A 82 -3.92 5.61 10.39
CA ASN A 82 -5.38 5.62 10.50
C ASN A 82 -5.94 6.59 9.44
N VAL A 83 -5.42 6.45 8.21
CA VAL A 83 -5.81 7.26 7.06
C VAL A 83 -6.79 6.45 6.22
N GLU A 84 -8.01 6.95 6.06
CA GLU A 84 -8.95 6.43 5.08
C GLU A 84 -8.48 6.81 3.67
N ILE A 85 -8.37 5.84 2.78
CA ILE A 85 -7.97 6.08 1.39
C ILE A 85 -9.13 5.69 0.47
N VAL A 86 -9.62 6.66 -0.31
CA VAL A 86 -10.69 6.45 -1.28
C VAL A 86 -10.20 6.89 -2.66
N ILE A 87 -10.03 5.90 -3.53
CA ILE A 87 -9.68 6.14 -4.93
C ILE A 87 -10.91 5.87 -5.78
N GLU A 88 -11.35 6.89 -6.49
CA GLU A 88 -12.43 6.81 -7.47
C GLU A 88 -11.87 6.92 -8.89
N ASN A 89 -12.46 6.20 -9.81
CA ASN A 89 -12.11 6.27 -11.22
C ASN A 89 -13.32 6.69 -12.05
N ASP A 90 -13.19 7.82 -12.70
CA ASP A 90 -14.20 8.36 -13.64
C ASP A 90 -13.97 7.85 -15.09
N THR A 91 -13.04 6.91 -15.29
CA THR A 91 -12.75 6.37 -16.62
C THR A 91 -13.04 4.87 -16.67
N SER A 92 -13.62 4.39 -17.77
CA SER A 92 -13.81 2.96 -18.03
C SER A 92 -12.49 2.19 -18.27
N LYS A 93 -11.35 2.85 -18.17
CA LYS A 93 -10.03 2.24 -18.40
C LYS A 93 -9.39 1.86 -17.07
N ARG A 94 -8.92 0.62 -17.00
CA ARG A 94 -8.11 0.13 -15.88
C ARG A 94 -6.79 0.90 -15.84
N ALA A 95 -6.65 1.83 -14.93
CA ALA A 95 -5.37 2.46 -14.68
C ALA A 95 -4.62 1.67 -13.59
N HIS A 96 -3.33 1.46 -13.80
CA HIS A 96 -2.48 0.72 -12.87
C HIS A 96 -2.11 1.62 -11.68
N TRP A 97 -3.03 1.72 -10.70
CA TRP A 97 -2.81 2.50 -9.47
C TRP A 97 -2.45 1.59 -8.34
N VAL A 98 -1.41 2.01 -7.66
CA VAL A 98 -0.85 1.27 -6.54
C VAL A 98 -1.20 2.00 -5.24
N THR A 99 -1.83 1.28 -4.33
CA THR A 99 -2.29 1.84 -3.05
C THR A 99 -1.78 0.99 -1.90
N GLY A 100 -1.30 1.63 -0.84
CA GLY A 100 -0.88 0.94 0.38
C GLY A 100 -1.28 1.73 1.63
N GLY A 101 -1.68 1.04 2.69
CA GLY A 101 -2.05 1.69 3.94
C GLY A 101 -0.91 2.47 4.59
N ILE A 102 0.33 1.99 4.43
CA ILE A 102 1.54 2.68 4.85
C ILE A 102 2.24 3.29 3.63
N ALA A 103 2.59 2.50 2.63
CA ALA A 103 3.30 3.01 1.46
C ALA A 103 2.83 2.31 0.18
N ALA A 104 2.71 3.05 -0.91
CA ALA A 104 2.22 2.46 -2.15
C ALA A 104 3.32 1.67 -2.88
N ASN A 105 4.43 2.30 -3.25
CA ASN A 105 5.52 1.64 -3.96
C ASN A 105 6.81 1.71 -3.14
N VAL A 106 7.39 0.54 -2.87
CA VAL A 106 8.54 0.40 -1.95
C VAL A 106 9.64 -0.37 -2.63
N THR A 107 10.81 0.21 -2.75
CA THR A 107 11.98 -0.39 -3.41
C THR A 107 13.23 -0.25 -2.54
N GLY A 108 13.97 -1.34 -2.35
CA GLY A 108 15.23 -1.35 -1.60
C GLY A 108 15.09 -0.89 -0.14
N SER A 109 13.95 -1.13 0.49
CA SER A 109 13.55 -0.43 1.71
C SER A 109 13.06 -1.39 2.79
N THR A 110 12.93 -0.89 4.02
CA THR A 110 12.39 -1.66 5.15
C THR A 110 11.13 -0.99 5.69
N ILE A 111 10.05 -1.75 5.77
CA ILE A 111 8.80 -1.36 6.45
C ILE A 111 8.62 -2.30 7.63
N ARG A 112 8.71 -1.78 8.86
CA ARG A 112 8.66 -2.64 10.03
C ARG A 112 7.87 -2.06 11.20
N LYS A 113 7.24 -2.95 11.98
CA LYS A 113 6.45 -2.58 13.17
C LYS A 113 5.36 -1.55 12.86
N CYS A 114 4.85 -1.57 11.63
CA CYS A 114 3.84 -0.62 11.19
C CYS A 114 2.44 -1.23 11.29
N LYS A 115 1.44 -0.36 11.51
CA LYS A 115 0.03 -0.75 11.55
C LYS A 115 -0.79 0.11 10.59
N ASN A 116 -1.65 -0.52 9.81
CA ASN A 116 -2.73 0.15 9.11
C ASN A 116 -4.07 -0.14 9.78
N LEU A 117 -4.76 0.91 10.19
CA LEU A 117 -6.10 0.87 10.78
C LEU A 117 -7.16 1.47 9.84
N GLY A 118 -6.71 2.32 8.90
CA GLY A 118 -7.59 2.99 7.94
C GLY A 118 -8.10 2.04 6.86
N ASN A 119 -9.35 2.24 6.43
CA ASN A 119 -9.91 1.52 5.31
C ASN A 119 -9.33 2.01 3.98
N ILE A 120 -9.17 1.10 3.02
CA ILE A 120 -8.57 1.40 1.73
C ILE A 120 -9.53 0.96 0.62
N THR A 121 -9.97 1.91 -0.18
CA THR A 121 -10.53 1.65 -1.50
C THR A 121 -9.50 2.10 -2.53
N GLY A 122 -8.86 1.14 -3.18
CA GLY A 122 -7.73 1.39 -4.08
C GLY A 122 -7.98 0.95 -5.52
N GLY A 123 -6.99 1.16 -6.36
CA GLY A 123 -7.04 0.83 -7.79
C GLY A 123 -6.69 -0.64 -8.09
N ALA A 124 -5.72 -0.86 -8.98
CA ALA A 124 -5.39 -2.18 -9.48
C ALA A 124 -4.44 -2.99 -8.57
N GLY A 125 -3.65 -2.32 -7.73
CA GLY A 125 -2.72 -2.97 -6.79
C GLY A 125 -2.88 -2.41 -5.40
N THR A 126 -3.72 -3.03 -4.55
CA THR A 126 -4.06 -2.50 -3.23
C THR A 126 -3.57 -3.45 -2.13
N GLY A 127 -2.67 -2.96 -1.27
CA GLY A 127 -2.16 -3.71 -0.12
C GLY A 127 -2.43 -3.01 1.20
N GLY A 128 -2.68 -3.78 2.26
CA GLY A 128 -2.96 -3.22 3.58
C GLY A 128 -1.78 -2.45 4.18
N ILE A 129 -0.56 -2.88 3.89
CA ILE A 129 0.67 -2.19 4.29
C ILE A 129 1.35 -1.59 3.06
N CYS A 130 1.70 -2.40 2.06
CA CYS A 130 2.37 -1.93 0.86
C CYS A 130 1.60 -2.35 -0.40
N GLY A 131 1.52 -1.48 -1.39
CA GLY A 131 0.95 -1.81 -2.69
C GLY A 131 1.88 -2.70 -3.50
N GLU A 132 3.04 -2.21 -3.93
CA GLU A 132 4.05 -2.97 -4.66
C GLU A 132 5.42 -2.88 -4.00
N THR A 133 6.16 -3.99 -4.06
CA THR A 133 7.50 -4.11 -3.45
C THR A 133 8.47 -4.88 -4.35
N ASP A 134 9.78 -4.65 -4.20
CA ASP A 134 10.84 -5.30 -4.97
C ASP A 134 11.66 -6.31 -4.17
N ALA A 135 12.63 -6.94 -4.83
CA ALA A 135 13.50 -7.98 -4.25
C ALA A 135 14.42 -7.50 -3.11
N SER A 136 14.65 -6.23 -2.99
CA SER A 136 15.49 -5.64 -1.94
C SER A 136 14.68 -5.07 -0.78
N THR A 137 13.36 -5.29 -0.80
CA THR A 137 12.42 -4.81 0.22
C THR A 137 12.13 -5.88 1.28
N THR A 138 12.03 -5.43 2.53
CA THR A 138 11.56 -6.23 3.67
C THR A 138 10.34 -5.57 4.30
N VAL A 139 9.29 -6.37 4.53
CA VAL A 139 8.07 -5.99 5.27
C VAL A 139 7.94 -6.93 6.46
N GLU A 140 8.12 -6.42 7.67
CA GLU A 140 8.19 -7.27 8.86
C GLU A 140 7.45 -6.71 10.07
N ASN A 141 6.88 -7.62 10.89
CA ASN A 141 6.20 -7.27 12.14
C ASN A 141 5.07 -6.24 11.92
N CYS A 142 4.36 -6.33 10.80
CA CYS A 142 3.32 -5.38 10.41
C CYS A 142 1.92 -5.98 10.58
N LEU A 143 0.94 -5.10 10.87
CA LEU A 143 -0.46 -5.46 11.03
C LEU A 143 -1.35 -4.61 10.13
N ASN A 144 -2.19 -5.23 9.34
CA ASN A 144 -3.34 -4.57 8.74
C ASN A 144 -4.63 -4.96 9.46
N SER A 145 -5.39 -3.97 9.91
CA SER A 145 -6.73 -4.15 10.47
C SER A 145 -7.81 -3.41 9.68
N GLY A 146 -7.42 -2.47 8.82
CA GLY A 146 -8.34 -1.79 7.92
C GLY A 146 -8.86 -2.71 6.81
N SER A 147 -10.09 -2.51 6.39
CA SER A 147 -10.66 -3.22 5.24
C SER A 147 -10.02 -2.76 3.94
N ILE A 148 -9.84 -3.68 3.02
CA ILE A 148 -9.22 -3.44 1.71
C ILE A 148 -10.24 -3.73 0.62
N THR A 149 -10.42 -2.78 -0.29
CA THR A 149 -11.18 -2.97 -1.53
C THR A 149 -10.31 -2.58 -2.72
N SER A 150 -10.01 -3.55 -3.60
CA SER A 150 -9.37 -3.28 -4.88
C SER A 150 -10.42 -3.27 -5.99
N LEU A 151 -10.57 -2.13 -6.67
CA LEU A 151 -11.63 -1.91 -7.63
C LEU A 151 -11.42 -2.66 -8.96
N TYR A 152 -10.17 -2.92 -9.34
CA TYR A 152 -9.89 -3.38 -10.70
C TYR A 152 -9.11 -4.68 -10.82
N ASP A 153 -8.25 -5.03 -9.87
CA ASP A 153 -7.41 -6.21 -10.01
C ASP A 153 -6.97 -6.80 -8.66
N MET A 154 -5.72 -6.57 -8.25
CA MET A 154 -5.04 -7.29 -7.18
C MET A 154 -5.27 -6.67 -5.80
N ALA A 155 -5.58 -7.51 -4.82
CA ALA A 155 -5.59 -7.12 -3.41
C ALA A 155 -4.73 -8.07 -2.56
N GLY A 156 -4.03 -7.53 -1.58
CA GLY A 156 -3.27 -8.31 -0.60
C GLY A 156 -3.39 -7.73 0.80
N GLY A 157 -3.56 -8.58 1.80
CA GLY A 157 -3.75 -8.14 3.19
C GLY A 157 -2.56 -7.35 3.74
N ILE A 158 -1.35 -7.67 3.31
CA ILE A 158 -0.11 -6.97 3.67
C ILE A 158 0.50 -6.33 2.43
N VAL A 159 0.80 -7.09 1.40
CA VAL A 159 1.38 -6.61 0.15
C VAL A 159 0.49 -7.02 -1.01
N SER A 160 0.14 -6.12 -1.91
CA SER A 160 -0.58 -6.54 -3.11
C SER A 160 0.33 -7.39 -3.99
N LYS A 161 1.44 -6.83 -4.46
CA LYS A 161 2.39 -7.53 -5.32
C LYS A 161 3.83 -7.33 -4.87
N GLY A 162 4.49 -8.44 -4.51
CA GLY A 162 5.92 -8.51 -4.21
C GLY A 162 6.71 -9.15 -5.35
N SER A 163 7.95 -8.74 -5.51
CA SER A 163 8.90 -9.34 -6.44
C SER A 163 10.21 -9.65 -5.73
N GLY A 164 10.35 -10.85 -5.16
CA GLY A 164 11.50 -11.26 -4.34
C GLY A 164 11.53 -10.63 -2.94
N THR A 165 10.40 -10.12 -2.48
CA THR A 165 10.25 -9.43 -1.19
C THR A 165 10.32 -10.43 -0.03
N VAL A 166 10.88 -10.00 1.09
CA VAL A 166 10.75 -10.69 2.37
C VAL A 166 9.53 -10.14 3.11
N ILE A 167 8.54 -10.98 3.38
CA ILE A 167 7.34 -10.67 4.18
C ILE A 167 7.35 -11.61 5.38
N GLU A 168 7.51 -11.08 6.60
CA GLU A 168 7.61 -11.95 7.77
C GLU A 168 6.94 -11.37 9.01
N ASN A 169 6.42 -12.26 9.86
CA ASN A 169 5.78 -11.91 11.12
C ASN A 169 4.65 -10.88 10.94
N CYS A 170 3.91 -10.97 9.84
CA CYS A 170 2.85 -10.02 9.51
C CYS A 170 1.46 -10.64 9.66
N ALA A 171 0.50 -9.81 10.01
CA ALA A 171 -0.89 -10.25 10.17
C ALA A 171 -1.86 -9.33 9.43
N ASN A 172 -2.86 -9.95 8.81
CA ASN A 172 -4.05 -9.25 8.33
C ASN A 172 -5.28 -9.70 9.11
N THR A 173 -6.02 -8.75 9.66
CA THR A 173 -7.30 -8.99 10.33
C THR A 173 -8.45 -8.28 9.63
N GLY A 174 -8.15 -7.34 8.73
CA GLY A 174 -9.13 -6.63 7.91
C GLY A 174 -9.71 -7.49 6.79
N ASN A 175 -10.94 -7.24 6.42
CA ASN A 175 -11.56 -7.89 5.28
C ASN A 175 -10.94 -7.43 3.96
N ILE A 176 -10.85 -8.34 2.99
CA ILE A 176 -10.26 -8.06 1.69
C ILE A 176 -11.27 -8.37 0.60
N THR A 177 -11.53 -7.38 -0.24
CA THR A 177 -12.37 -7.51 -1.43
C THR A 177 -11.54 -7.12 -2.65
N GLY A 178 -11.48 -7.97 -3.65
CA GLY A 178 -10.79 -7.69 -4.91
C GLY A 178 -11.62 -8.07 -6.12
N ALA A 179 -11.36 -7.40 -7.24
CA ALA A 179 -12.10 -7.66 -8.47
C ALA A 179 -11.72 -9.02 -9.09
N THR A 180 -10.43 -9.39 -9.09
CA THR A 180 -9.96 -10.61 -9.77
C THR A 180 -9.05 -11.47 -8.91
N SER A 181 -8.05 -10.89 -8.28
CA SER A 181 -6.91 -11.61 -7.68
C SER A 181 -6.68 -11.16 -6.24
N VAL A 182 -6.92 -12.04 -5.28
CA VAL A 182 -6.93 -11.68 -3.86
C VAL A 182 -6.07 -12.65 -3.06
N GLY A 183 -5.28 -12.13 -2.15
CA GLY A 183 -4.48 -12.91 -1.21
C GLY A 183 -4.59 -12.39 0.22
N GLY A 184 -4.74 -13.30 1.19
CA GLY A 184 -4.85 -12.92 2.61
C GLY A 184 -3.63 -12.20 3.17
N ILE A 185 -2.44 -12.53 2.65
CA ILE A 185 -1.17 -11.85 2.99
C ILE A 185 -0.66 -11.10 1.77
N ALA A 186 -0.47 -11.77 0.66
CA ALA A 186 -0.08 -11.17 -0.60
C ALA A 186 -0.85 -11.85 -1.74
N TYR A 187 -1.27 -11.09 -2.76
CA TYR A 187 -1.75 -11.70 -3.99
C TYR A 187 -0.61 -12.46 -4.68
N GLY A 188 0.55 -11.85 -4.80
CA GLY A 188 1.73 -12.47 -5.35
C GLY A 188 3.02 -11.96 -4.70
N ASN A 189 3.92 -12.88 -4.45
CA ASN A 189 5.29 -12.58 -4.05
C ASN A 189 6.20 -13.55 -4.80
N GLN A 190 6.55 -13.19 -6.03
CA GLN A 190 7.33 -14.04 -6.92
C GLN A 190 8.83 -13.83 -6.69
N GLY A 191 9.59 -14.92 -6.68
CA GLY A 191 11.05 -14.84 -6.69
C GLY A 191 11.57 -14.21 -7.98
N THR A 192 12.72 -13.58 -7.90
CA THR A 192 13.48 -13.11 -9.05
C THR A 192 14.57 -14.12 -9.42
N LYS A 193 15.27 -13.91 -10.55
CA LYS A 193 16.43 -14.75 -10.92
C LYS A 193 17.55 -14.66 -9.88
N GLN A 194 17.64 -13.56 -9.12
CA GLN A 194 18.71 -13.28 -8.17
C GLN A 194 18.30 -13.56 -6.72
N LYS A 195 17.01 -13.54 -6.41
CA LYS A 195 16.52 -13.66 -5.03
C LYS A 195 15.20 -14.40 -4.95
N ALA A 196 15.13 -15.38 -4.08
CA ALA A 196 13.87 -16.04 -3.73
C ALA A 196 12.96 -15.08 -2.94
N ALA A 197 11.67 -15.12 -3.22
CA ALA A 197 10.68 -14.48 -2.37
C ALA A 197 10.48 -15.28 -1.08
N VAL A 198 10.29 -14.59 0.02
CA VAL A 198 10.05 -15.22 1.33
C VAL A 198 8.75 -14.68 1.91
N THR A 199 7.85 -15.58 2.29
CA THR A 199 6.66 -15.25 3.10
C THR A 199 6.59 -16.25 4.22
N ARG A 200 6.79 -15.80 5.47
CA ARG A 200 6.84 -16.71 6.64
C ARG A 200 6.25 -16.09 7.90
N ASN A 201 5.75 -16.94 8.79
CA ASN A 201 5.16 -16.53 10.06
C ASN A 201 4.07 -15.46 9.90
N CYS A 202 3.27 -15.59 8.84
CA CYS A 202 2.19 -14.64 8.55
C CYS A 202 0.83 -15.35 8.66
N TYR A 203 -0.18 -14.59 9.08
CA TYR A 203 -1.54 -15.13 9.13
C TYR A 203 -2.58 -14.10 8.69
N ASN A 204 -3.72 -14.61 8.23
CA ASN A 204 -4.90 -13.82 7.88
C ASN A 204 -6.12 -14.37 8.62
N THR A 205 -6.87 -13.50 9.27
CA THR A 205 -8.16 -13.82 9.90
C THR A 205 -9.33 -13.04 9.30
N GLY A 206 -9.04 -12.07 8.44
CA GLY A 206 -10.07 -11.33 7.71
C GLY A 206 -10.72 -12.17 6.60
N ASN A 207 -11.96 -11.87 6.28
CA ASN A 207 -12.66 -12.49 5.16
C ASN A 207 -12.03 -12.07 3.83
N ILE A 208 -11.99 -13.01 2.89
CA ILE A 208 -11.46 -12.77 1.54
C ILE A 208 -12.59 -12.98 0.54
N LEU A 209 -12.89 -11.95 -0.25
CA LEU A 209 -13.90 -11.98 -1.29
C LEU A 209 -13.30 -11.57 -2.65
N SER A 210 -13.37 -12.48 -3.64
CA SER A 210 -13.12 -12.15 -5.03
C SER A 210 -14.48 -11.96 -5.76
N GLN A 211 -14.66 -10.81 -6.38
CA GLN A 211 -15.91 -10.41 -7.03
C GLN A 211 -15.95 -10.76 -8.53
N ARG A 212 -15.02 -11.57 -9.03
CA ARG A 212 -15.01 -11.94 -10.44
C ARG A 212 -16.29 -12.71 -10.80
N THR A 213 -17.24 -12.02 -11.40
CA THR A 213 -18.29 -12.66 -12.19
C THR A 213 -17.66 -13.13 -13.51
N SER A 214 -17.38 -14.42 -13.65
CA SER A 214 -17.15 -15.00 -14.97
C SER A 214 -18.46 -14.94 -15.72
N THR A 215 -18.61 -13.99 -16.65
CA THR A 215 -19.57 -14.18 -17.73
C THR A 215 -19.01 -15.33 -18.58
N VAL A 216 -19.55 -16.52 -18.33
CA VAL A 216 -19.41 -17.64 -19.25
C VAL A 216 -20.24 -17.25 -20.48
N ASN A 217 -19.61 -16.83 -21.55
CA ASN A 217 -20.22 -16.76 -22.87
C ASN A 217 -20.10 -18.14 -23.53
#